data_c2acadd63b6ee8cebd809bc246aa281f
#
_entry.id   c2acadd63b6ee8cebd809bc246aa281f
#
_cell.length_a   1.000
_cell.length_b   1.000
_cell.length_c   1.000
_cell.angle_alpha   90.00
_cell.angle_beta   90.00
_cell.angle_gamma   90.00
#
_symmetry.space_group_name_H-M   'P 1'
#
loop_
_entity.id
_entity.type
_entity.pdbx_description
1 polymer ?
#
loop_
_entity_poly.entity_id
_entity_poly.type
_entity_poly.pdbx_seq_one_letter_code
_entity_poly.pdbx_strand_id
1 'polypeptide(L)'
;MLTNGTLNFLLYYLTMKQQILNIETNGRGTYEISSEIQHVIGANNIQSGLCHIFLQHTSASLILCENADPTVRTDLENFMVRIAPDGDPSYVHDMEGPDDMPAHIRTILTQNSLTIPIVNGQCALGTWQGIYLWEHRTIGHRRTLVITIQN
;
A
#
# COMPACT_ATOMS: atom_id res chain seq x y z
N MET A 1 -20.24 39.91 -38.74
CA MET A 1 -20.83 38.62 -38.32
C MET A 1 -19.83 37.87 -37.46
N LEU A 2 -20.02 37.89 -36.16
CA LEU A 2 -19.17 37.17 -35.23
C LEU A 2 -19.88 35.80 -34.97
N THR A 3 -19.24 34.72 -35.41
CA THR A 3 -19.73 33.35 -35.17
C THR A 3 -19.49 33.00 -33.69
N ASN A 4 -20.57 32.80 -32.97
CA ASN A 4 -20.54 32.27 -31.60
C ASN A 4 -19.99 30.83 -31.60
N GLY A 5 -18.70 30.69 -31.36
CA GLY A 5 -18.09 29.41 -31.02
C GLY A 5 -18.54 29.01 -29.60
N THR A 6 -19.51 28.14 -29.48
CA THR A 6 -19.90 27.54 -28.20
C THR A 6 -18.75 26.64 -27.75
N LEU A 7 -17.95 27.11 -26.76
CA LEU A 7 -16.99 26.25 -26.06
C LEU A 7 -17.80 25.24 -25.25
N ASN A 8 -17.93 24.01 -25.76
CA ASN A 8 -18.39 22.89 -24.97
C ASN A 8 -17.31 22.52 -23.95
N PHE A 9 -17.38 23.12 -22.77
CA PHE A 9 -16.68 22.57 -21.60
C PHE A 9 -17.35 21.24 -21.24
N LEU A 10 -16.71 20.13 -21.63
CA LEU A 10 -17.02 18.85 -21.03
C LEU A 10 -16.65 18.94 -19.55
N LEU A 11 -17.66 19.14 -18.69
CA LEU A 11 -17.49 19.00 -17.25
C LEU A 11 -17.19 17.52 -16.97
N TYR A 12 -15.90 17.18 -16.86
CA TYR A 12 -15.50 15.90 -16.27
C TYR A 12 -15.85 15.96 -14.79
N TYR A 13 -16.91 15.26 -14.39
CA TYR A 13 -17.19 15.04 -12.98
C TYR A 13 -16.10 14.11 -12.44
N LEU A 14 -15.17 14.66 -11.64
CA LEU A 14 -14.27 13.86 -10.82
C LEU A 14 -15.14 13.06 -9.86
N THR A 15 -15.14 11.75 -9.99
CA THR A 15 -15.79 10.86 -9.04
C THR A 15 -14.73 10.28 -8.10
N MET A 16 -15.04 10.26 -6.83
CA MET A 16 -14.21 9.65 -5.81
C MET A 16 -15.00 8.52 -5.14
N LYS A 17 -14.39 7.36 -5.06
CA LYS A 17 -14.96 6.20 -4.37
C LYS A 17 -13.97 5.69 -3.33
N GLN A 18 -14.48 5.30 -2.17
CA GLN A 18 -13.68 4.74 -1.10
C GLN A 18 -14.21 3.38 -0.67
N GLN A 19 -13.30 2.48 -0.37
CA GLN A 19 -13.59 1.14 0.13
C GLN A 19 -12.58 0.74 1.20
N ILE A 20 -13.05 0.06 2.24
CA ILE A 20 -12.20 -0.55 3.25
C ILE A 20 -11.83 -1.97 2.80
N LEU A 21 -10.54 -2.26 2.84
CA LEU A 21 -9.99 -3.59 2.63
C LEU A 21 -9.27 -4.02 3.90
N ASN A 22 -9.58 -5.24 4.38
CA ASN A 22 -8.89 -5.82 5.53
C ASN A 22 -8.03 -7.00 5.07
N ILE A 23 -6.77 -7.01 5.51
CA ILE A 23 -5.82 -8.09 5.25
C ILE A 23 -5.45 -8.74 6.57
N GLU A 24 -5.66 -10.04 6.68
CA GLU A 24 -5.20 -10.84 7.82
C GLU A 24 -3.75 -11.27 7.55
N THR A 25 -2.86 -10.97 8.48
CA THR A 25 -1.46 -11.40 8.42
C THR A 25 -1.20 -12.53 9.42
N ASN A 26 -0.17 -13.32 9.18
CA ASN A 26 0.22 -14.44 10.05
C ASN A 26 1.53 -14.17 10.80
N GLY A 27 1.95 -12.88 10.84
CA GLY A 27 3.21 -12.43 11.43
C GLY A 27 4.10 -11.71 10.41
N ARG A 28 5.31 -11.43 10.84
CA ARG A 28 6.28 -10.62 10.09
C ARG A 28 6.55 -11.16 8.68
N GLY A 29 6.50 -10.26 7.69
CA GLY A 29 6.77 -10.58 6.30
C GLY A 29 5.92 -9.77 5.33
N THR A 30 6.12 -10.02 4.05
CA THR A 30 5.43 -9.33 2.96
C THR A 30 4.25 -10.16 2.44
N TYR A 31 3.12 -9.51 2.27
CA TYR A 31 1.87 -10.08 1.76
C TYR A 31 1.51 -9.36 0.48
N GLU A 32 1.53 -10.08 -0.64
CA GLU A 32 1.13 -9.49 -1.92
C GLU A 32 -0.38 -9.23 -1.92
N ILE A 33 -0.77 -7.99 -2.28
CA ILE A 33 -2.15 -7.53 -2.31
C ILE A 33 -2.55 -6.94 -3.66
N SER A 34 -1.75 -7.19 -4.69
CA SER A 34 -1.99 -6.64 -6.05
C SER A 34 -3.35 -7.07 -6.61
N SER A 35 -3.74 -8.33 -6.39
CA SER A 35 -5.01 -8.89 -6.86
C SER A 35 -6.22 -8.28 -6.16
N GLU A 36 -6.12 -8.04 -4.86
CA GLU A 36 -7.18 -7.40 -4.06
C GLU A 36 -7.41 -5.96 -4.50
N ILE A 37 -6.32 -5.21 -4.73
CA ILE A 37 -6.41 -3.84 -5.25
C ILE A 37 -6.99 -3.83 -6.66
N GLN A 38 -6.55 -4.73 -7.55
CA GLN A 38 -7.09 -4.85 -8.89
C GLN A 38 -8.59 -5.20 -8.87
N HIS A 39 -9.02 -6.05 -7.95
CA HIS A 39 -10.45 -6.39 -7.77
C HIS A 39 -11.28 -5.15 -7.39
N VAL A 40 -10.79 -4.32 -6.48
CA VAL A 40 -11.45 -3.05 -6.08
C VAL A 40 -11.60 -2.11 -7.29
N ILE A 41 -10.55 -1.97 -8.12
CA ILE A 41 -10.60 -1.14 -9.33
C ILE A 41 -11.66 -1.69 -10.30
N GLY A 42 -11.65 -2.99 -10.58
CA GLY A 42 -12.58 -3.66 -11.48
C GLY A 42 -14.03 -3.52 -11.05
N ALA A 43 -14.32 -3.69 -9.75
CA ALA A 43 -15.67 -3.55 -9.19
C ALA A 43 -16.24 -2.13 -9.33
N ASN A 44 -15.39 -1.12 -9.51
CA ASN A 44 -15.77 0.27 -9.67
C ASN A 44 -15.87 0.72 -11.14
N ASN A 45 -15.51 -0.15 -12.11
CA ASN A 45 -15.52 0.13 -13.55
C ASN A 45 -14.74 1.37 -13.97
N ILE A 46 -13.66 1.70 -13.27
CA ILE A 46 -12.80 2.84 -13.55
C ILE A 46 -11.77 2.46 -14.63
N GLN A 47 -11.76 3.20 -15.74
CA GLN A 47 -10.84 2.95 -16.86
C GLN A 47 -9.52 3.72 -16.75
N SER A 48 -9.59 4.93 -16.18
CA SER A 48 -8.39 5.77 -15.96
C SER A 48 -8.56 6.60 -14.70
N GLY A 49 -7.47 6.88 -14.01
CA GLY A 49 -7.49 7.65 -12.78
C GLY A 49 -6.35 7.28 -11.84
N LEU A 50 -6.58 7.47 -10.55
CA LEU A 50 -5.63 7.15 -9.48
C LEU A 50 -6.29 6.23 -8.45
N CYS A 51 -5.55 5.21 -8.03
CA CYS A 51 -5.86 4.39 -6.88
C CYS A 51 -4.90 4.77 -5.75
N HIS A 52 -5.41 5.41 -4.70
CA HIS A 52 -4.66 5.70 -3.49
C HIS A 52 -4.98 4.66 -2.42
N ILE A 53 -3.94 4.04 -1.89
CA ILE A 53 -4.00 3.00 -0.86
C ILE A 53 -3.40 3.59 0.40
N PHE A 54 -4.15 3.66 1.49
CA PHE A 54 -3.68 4.15 2.78
C PHE A 54 -3.83 3.09 3.86
N LEU A 55 -2.74 2.76 4.53
CA LEU A 55 -2.70 1.81 5.64
C LEU A 55 -2.90 2.53 6.97
N GLN A 56 -3.96 2.17 7.71
CA GLN A 56 -4.34 2.80 8.98
C GLN A 56 -3.61 2.17 10.19
N HIS A 57 -2.29 1.95 10.08
CA HIS A 57 -1.49 1.31 11.14
C HIS A 57 -0.10 1.92 11.22
N THR A 58 0.52 1.78 12.41
CA THR A 58 1.85 2.30 12.73
C THR A 58 2.91 1.23 12.88
N SER A 59 2.55 -0.04 12.68
CA SER A 59 3.43 -1.21 12.83
C SER A 59 3.42 -2.15 11.62
N ALA A 60 2.96 -1.64 10.48
CA ALA A 60 2.99 -2.27 9.16
C ALA A 60 3.15 -1.16 8.10
N SER A 61 3.54 -1.51 6.89
CA SER A 61 3.76 -0.57 5.80
C SER A 61 3.32 -1.11 4.44
N LEU A 62 3.41 -0.26 3.42
CA LEU A 62 3.15 -0.61 2.02
C LEU A 62 4.42 -0.42 1.21
N ILE A 63 4.69 -1.32 0.28
CA ILE A 63 5.79 -1.18 -0.67
C ILE A 63 5.37 -1.62 -2.09
N LEU A 64 6.01 -1.02 -3.09
CA LEU A 64 6.13 -1.59 -4.42
C LEU A 64 7.44 -2.36 -4.47
N CYS A 65 7.39 -3.63 -4.75
CA CYS A 65 8.55 -4.51 -4.74
C CYS A 65 8.50 -5.49 -5.91
N GLU A 66 9.64 -6.09 -6.20
CA GLU A 66 9.72 -7.16 -7.19
C GLU A 66 8.82 -8.34 -6.81
N ASN A 67 8.05 -8.81 -7.79
CA ASN A 67 7.09 -9.89 -7.63
C ASN A 67 7.61 -11.25 -8.13
N ALA A 68 8.72 -11.30 -8.88
CA ALA A 68 9.22 -12.53 -9.53
C ALA A 68 10.17 -13.32 -8.61
N ASP A 69 11.20 -12.67 -8.07
CA ASP A 69 12.18 -13.33 -7.21
C ASP A 69 11.86 -13.09 -5.72
N PRO A 70 11.43 -14.12 -4.98
CA PRO A 70 11.12 -13.98 -3.55
C PRO A 70 12.34 -13.65 -2.69
N THR A 71 13.56 -13.90 -3.17
CA THR A 71 14.78 -13.61 -2.41
C THR A 71 15.00 -12.12 -2.18
N VAL A 72 14.48 -11.25 -3.07
CA VAL A 72 14.49 -9.80 -2.86
C VAL A 72 13.80 -9.43 -1.55
N ARG A 73 12.63 -10.00 -1.28
CA ARG A 73 11.88 -9.73 -0.04
C ARG A 73 12.56 -10.33 1.19
N THR A 74 13.21 -11.47 1.03
CA THR A 74 14.04 -12.07 2.10
C THR A 74 15.20 -11.15 2.47
N ASP A 75 15.90 -10.61 1.49
CA ASP A 75 17.03 -9.70 1.72
C ASP A 75 16.59 -8.37 2.33
N LEU A 76 15.42 -7.85 1.92
CA LEU A 76 14.84 -6.67 2.54
C LEU A 76 14.50 -6.91 4.03
N GLU A 77 13.93 -8.07 4.37
CA GLU A 77 13.65 -8.42 5.76
C GLU A 77 14.94 -8.55 6.57
N ASN A 78 15.96 -9.22 6.04
CA ASN A 78 17.27 -9.35 6.67
C ASN A 78 17.95 -8.00 6.87
N PHE A 79 17.77 -7.07 5.93
CA PHE A 79 18.26 -5.70 6.08
C PHE A 79 17.56 -4.97 7.24
N MET A 80 16.23 -5.06 7.30
CA MET A 80 15.45 -4.42 8.35
C MET A 80 15.74 -4.96 9.74
N VAL A 81 16.01 -6.26 9.88
CA VAL A 81 16.46 -6.86 11.17
C VAL A 81 17.75 -6.22 11.67
N ARG A 82 18.68 -5.87 10.78
CA ARG A 82 19.95 -5.24 11.16
C ARG A 82 19.82 -3.78 11.59
N ILE A 83 18.92 -3.02 10.96
CA ILE A 83 18.77 -1.58 11.25
C ILE A 83 17.73 -1.28 12.33
N ALA A 84 16.78 -2.16 12.55
CA ALA A 84 15.76 -2.08 13.59
C ALA A 84 15.60 -3.45 14.26
N PRO A 85 16.57 -3.85 15.11
CA PRO A 85 16.56 -5.14 15.78
C PRO A 85 15.50 -5.19 16.87
N ASP A 86 14.90 -6.36 17.06
CA ASP A 86 13.99 -6.59 18.17
C ASP A 86 14.76 -6.60 19.51
N GLY A 87 14.14 -6.04 20.55
CA GLY A 87 14.66 -6.09 21.90
C GLY A 87 15.96 -5.28 22.13
N ASP A 88 16.23 -4.27 21.30
CA ASP A 88 17.34 -3.35 21.56
C ASP A 88 17.18 -2.70 22.94
N PRO A 89 18.16 -2.81 23.84
CA PRO A 89 18.05 -2.31 25.22
C PRO A 89 17.97 -0.77 25.31
N SER A 90 18.21 -0.06 24.23
CA SER A 90 18.05 1.39 24.18
C SER A 90 16.58 1.83 23.97
N TYR A 91 15.69 0.93 23.59
CA TYR A 91 14.29 1.26 23.42
C TYR A 91 13.59 1.40 24.78
N VAL A 92 12.78 2.47 24.89
CA VAL A 92 11.95 2.74 26.08
C VAL A 92 10.48 2.40 25.84
N HIS A 93 10.08 2.15 24.59
CA HIS A 93 8.74 1.69 24.20
C HIS A 93 8.75 0.17 24.09
N ASP A 94 8.46 -0.51 25.19
CA ASP A 94 8.64 -1.95 25.35
C ASP A 94 7.41 -2.71 25.90
N MET A 95 6.35 -2.00 26.27
CA MET A 95 5.16 -2.57 26.92
C MET A 95 4.40 -3.57 26.06
N GLU A 96 4.45 -3.43 24.72
CA GLU A 96 3.75 -4.30 23.77
C GLU A 96 4.65 -5.41 23.19
N GLY A 97 5.84 -5.56 23.75
CA GLY A 97 6.80 -6.61 23.37
C GLY A 97 8.04 -6.09 22.64
N PRO A 98 9.05 -6.95 22.47
CA PRO A 98 10.37 -6.54 21.96
C PRO A 98 10.36 -6.13 20.49
N ASP A 99 9.32 -6.48 19.72
CA ASP A 99 9.18 -6.23 18.30
C ASP A 99 8.36 -4.97 18.00
N ASP A 100 7.78 -4.31 19.02
CA ASP A 100 6.86 -3.19 18.78
C ASP A 100 7.61 -1.92 18.35
N MET A 101 8.59 -1.46 19.12
CA MET A 101 9.37 -0.29 18.72
C MET A 101 10.10 -0.48 17.38
N PRO A 102 10.73 -1.63 17.08
CA PRO A 102 11.25 -1.92 15.74
C PRO A 102 10.19 -1.84 14.64
N ALA A 103 8.99 -2.30 14.88
CA ALA A 103 7.90 -2.20 13.90
C ALA A 103 7.52 -0.74 13.59
N HIS A 104 7.49 0.14 14.59
CA HIS A 104 7.29 1.58 14.38
C HIS A 104 8.44 2.19 13.56
N ILE A 105 9.70 1.85 13.87
CA ILE A 105 10.86 2.33 13.10
C ILE A 105 10.76 1.89 11.64
N ARG A 106 10.49 0.61 11.38
CA ARG A 106 10.35 0.08 10.04
C ARG A 106 9.23 0.76 9.26
N THR A 107 8.11 1.08 9.93
CA THR A 107 6.98 1.78 9.31
C THR A 107 7.35 3.20 8.87
N ILE A 108 8.10 3.97 9.67
CA ILE A 108 8.52 5.33 9.30
C ILE A 108 9.66 5.36 8.27
N LEU A 109 10.43 4.27 8.15
CA LEU A 109 11.48 4.11 7.14
C LEU A 109 10.95 3.66 5.77
N THR A 110 9.71 3.22 5.73
CA THR A 110 9.01 2.76 4.53
C THR A 110 7.83 3.69 4.19
N GLN A 111 6.72 3.17 3.71
CA GLN A 111 5.57 3.98 3.32
C GLN A 111 4.28 3.41 3.92
N ASN A 112 3.40 4.29 4.39
CA ASN A 112 2.06 3.92 4.83
C ASN A 112 0.98 4.19 3.77
N SER A 113 1.37 4.70 2.61
CA SER A 113 0.46 4.91 1.49
C SER A 113 1.16 4.76 0.15
N LEU A 114 0.40 4.35 -0.86
CA LEU A 114 0.83 4.27 -2.25
C LEU A 114 -0.23 4.92 -3.14
N THR A 115 0.21 5.53 -4.24
CA THR A 115 -0.69 6.00 -5.28
C THR A 115 -0.29 5.36 -6.60
N ILE A 116 -1.21 4.59 -7.18
CA ILE A 116 -1.00 3.81 -8.40
C ILE A 116 -1.88 4.40 -9.50
N PRO A 117 -1.34 4.78 -10.67
CA PRO A 117 -2.17 5.14 -11.82
C PRO A 117 -3.03 3.97 -12.28
N ILE A 118 -4.23 4.27 -12.75
CA ILE A 118 -5.13 3.31 -13.41
C ILE A 118 -5.12 3.60 -14.90
N VAL A 119 -4.81 2.61 -15.70
CA VAL A 119 -4.81 2.68 -17.18
C VAL A 119 -5.56 1.48 -17.73
N ASN A 120 -6.57 1.72 -18.57
CA ASN A 120 -7.42 0.68 -19.16
C ASN A 120 -8.01 -0.28 -18.11
N GLY A 121 -8.44 0.25 -16.96
CA GLY A 121 -9.03 -0.54 -15.89
C GLY A 121 -8.04 -1.38 -15.08
N GLN A 122 -6.74 -1.17 -15.24
CA GLN A 122 -5.68 -1.93 -14.58
C GLN A 122 -4.77 -1.02 -13.77
N CYS A 123 -4.21 -1.54 -12.66
CA CYS A 123 -3.08 -0.92 -12.02
C CYS A 123 -1.93 -0.79 -13.02
N ALA A 124 -1.43 0.43 -13.28
CA ALA A 124 -0.33 0.68 -14.20
C ALA A 124 1.02 0.32 -13.54
N LEU A 125 1.16 -0.94 -13.15
CA LEU A 125 2.39 -1.47 -12.57
C LEU A 125 3.38 -1.88 -13.68
N GLY A 126 4.67 -1.74 -13.41
CA GLY A 126 5.70 -2.36 -14.24
C GLY A 126 5.68 -3.89 -14.13
N THR A 127 6.27 -4.60 -15.10
CA THR A 127 6.29 -6.07 -15.18
C THR A 127 6.75 -6.74 -13.88
N TRP A 128 7.72 -6.14 -13.20
CA TRP A 128 8.33 -6.66 -11.98
C TRP A 128 7.79 -6.04 -10.71
N GLN A 129 6.72 -5.22 -10.78
CA GLN A 129 6.14 -4.58 -9.61
C GLN A 129 4.94 -5.34 -9.09
N GLY A 130 4.94 -5.65 -7.80
CA GLY A 130 3.78 -6.04 -7.01
C GLY A 130 3.52 -5.04 -5.90
N ILE A 131 2.28 -4.96 -5.45
CA ILE A 131 1.87 -4.17 -4.29
C ILE A 131 1.90 -5.12 -3.09
N TYR A 132 2.66 -4.75 -2.06
CA TYR A 132 2.79 -5.56 -0.86
C TYR A 132 2.43 -4.77 0.39
N LEU A 133 1.70 -5.42 1.28
CA LEU A 133 1.63 -5.06 2.68
C LEU A 133 2.81 -5.74 3.38
N TRP A 134 3.58 -4.97 4.17
CA TRP A 134 4.70 -5.47 4.95
C TRP A 134 4.35 -5.43 6.43
N GLU A 135 4.08 -6.61 7.00
CA GLU A 135 3.83 -6.79 8.42
C GLU A 135 5.14 -6.76 9.19
N HIS A 136 5.26 -5.89 10.20
CA HIS A 136 6.48 -5.73 10.97
C HIS A 136 6.42 -6.39 12.35
N ARG A 137 5.22 -6.76 12.84
CA ARG A 137 5.04 -7.50 14.09
C ARG A 137 5.27 -8.99 13.85
N THR A 138 5.82 -9.67 14.87
CA THR A 138 6.07 -11.12 14.84
C THR A 138 4.78 -11.95 14.92
N ILE A 139 3.72 -11.36 15.50
CA ILE A 139 2.38 -11.95 15.58
C ILE A 139 1.50 -11.35 14.47
N GLY A 140 0.61 -12.18 13.92
CA GLY A 140 -0.34 -11.74 12.90
C GLY A 140 -1.37 -10.75 13.42
N HIS A 141 -1.80 -9.84 12.54
CA HIS A 141 -2.78 -8.81 12.82
C HIS A 141 -3.76 -8.65 11.67
N ARG A 142 -4.93 -8.10 12.00
CA ARG A 142 -5.84 -7.59 10.98
C ARG A 142 -5.42 -6.17 10.60
N ARG A 143 -5.01 -5.99 9.34
CA ARG A 143 -4.55 -4.71 8.81
C ARG A 143 -5.62 -4.08 7.93
N THR A 144 -5.99 -2.84 8.25
CA THR A 144 -7.05 -2.09 7.57
C THR A 144 -6.45 -1.10 6.59
N LEU A 145 -6.89 -1.17 5.35
CA LEU A 145 -6.52 -0.24 4.28
C LEU A 145 -7.75 0.53 3.81
N VAL A 146 -7.58 1.82 3.55
CA VAL A 146 -8.55 2.65 2.85
C VAL A 146 -8.11 2.77 1.41
N ILE A 147 -8.91 2.26 0.50
CA ILE A 147 -8.67 2.35 -0.94
C ILE A 147 -9.53 3.49 -1.48
N THR A 148 -8.89 4.52 -2.01
CA THR A 148 -9.56 5.66 -2.65
C THR A 148 -9.27 5.63 -4.15
N ILE A 149 -10.33 5.59 -4.95
CA ILE A 149 -10.24 5.65 -6.41
C ILE A 149 -10.82 6.99 -6.86
N GLN A 150 -10.03 7.69 -7.65
CA GLN A 150 -10.38 8.98 -8.25
C GLN A 150 -10.17 8.89 -9.78
N ASN A 151 -11.16 9.27 -10.56
CA ASN A 151 -11.13 9.35 -12.03
C ASN A 151 -11.41 10.77 -12.50
#